data_5204788a8ff443f8a11299b217e818bf
#
_entry.id   5204788a8ff443f8a11299b217e818bf
#
_cell.length_a   1.000
_cell.length_b   1.000
_cell.length_c   1.000
_cell.angle_alpha   90.00
_cell.angle_beta   90.00
_cell.angle_gamma   90.00
#
_symmetry.space_group_name_H-M   'P 1'
#
loop_
_entity.id
_entity.type
_entity.pdbx_description
1 polymer ?
#
loop_
_entity_poly.entity_id
_entity_poly.type
_entity_poly.pdbx_seq_one_letter_code
_entity_poly.pdbx_strand_id
1 'polypeptide(L)'
;MIIKNKNTSTRREFVIGSGSAAIGLGVLNQAKSMTNSSNSLALAEDKRSELVNLLRSLIEIRSQTGESADKAQLLVNNYLSDLPYRIEKSMDRPSLYRSHPEFMPPNPSGDGPFVNIVGWPRNNTNKTSAIFSHIDTHTEDPGWETDPYKPIIKNNRMYGLGTSDDKGGVAAMLIAAKILSENDKPLPVIMSLHGKGGGSRGSLPVFERIRKQNNNIQSVLYAHPAETGRGLEDIKNAVLGVLDLELRVRGWRGPQLEIGSV
;
A
#
# COMPACT_ATOMS: atom_id res chain seq x y z
N MET A 1 17.86 -25.94 -31.21
CA MET A 1 18.12 -24.50 -31.22
C MET A 1 18.31 -24.08 -29.77
N ILE A 2 19.55 -23.92 -29.33
CA ILE A 2 19.89 -23.66 -27.92
C ILE A 2 20.05 -22.16 -27.79
N ILE A 3 19.13 -21.54 -27.09
CA ILE A 3 19.24 -20.10 -26.70
C ILE A 3 20.00 -20.03 -25.38
N LYS A 4 21.27 -19.66 -25.44
CA LYS A 4 22.06 -19.30 -24.25
C LYS A 4 21.65 -17.90 -23.81
N ASN A 5 20.93 -17.80 -22.70
CA ASN A 5 20.66 -16.53 -22.04
C ASN A 5 21.78 -16.28 -21.01
N LYS A 6 22.68 -15.34 -21.33
CA LYS A 6 23.65 -14.77 -20.38
C LYS A 6 23.04 -13.49 -19.83
N ASN A 7 22.44 -13.57 -18.67
CA ASN A 7 22.26 -12.41 -17.80
C ASN A 7 22.41 -12.87 -16.35
N THR A 8 23.61 -12.73 -15.85
CA THR A 8 23.91 -12.83 -14.42
C THR A 8 23.42 -11.58 -13.74
N SER A 9 22.19 -11.63 -13.24
CA SER A 9 21.69 -10.67 -12.26
C SER A 9 22.34 -11.01 -10.91
N THR A 10 23.20 -10.14 -10.44
CA THR A 10 23.76 -10.21 -9.08
C THR A 10 22.63 -9.99 -8.07
N ARG A 11 22.17 -11.08 -7.49
CA ARG A 11 21.35 -11.05 -6.27
C ARG A 11 22.16 -10.36 -5.20
N ARG A 12 21.70 -9.20 -4.74
CA ARG A 12 22.13 -8.64 -3.45
C ARG A 12 21.47 -9.48 -2.38
N GLU A 13 22.27 -10.33 -1.74
CA GLU A 13 21.86 -11.04 -0.54
C GLU A 13 21.67 -10.04 0.60
N PHE A 14 20.44 -9.94 1.08
CA PHE A 14 20.19 -9.37 2.40
C PHE A 14 20.61 -10.42 3.43
N VAL A 15 21.79 -10.24 4.02
CA VAL A 15 22.26 -11.08 5.12
C VAL A 15 21.47 -10.71 6.36
N ILE A 16 20.55 -11.59 6.76
CA ILE A 16 19.99 -11.58 8.10
C ILE A 16 21.07 -12.14 9.02
N GLY A 17 21.74 -11.27 9.72
CA GLY A 17 22.74 -11.66 10.72
C GLY A 17 22.08 -12.42 11.87
N SER A 18 22.28 -13.73 11.93
CA SER A 18 21.96 -14.56 13.08
C SER A 18 23.01 -14.32 14.16
N GLY A 19 22.73 -13.45 15.12
CA GLY A 19 23.47 -13.28 16.35
C GLY A 19 22.87 -14.15 17.44
N SER A 20 23.44 -15.34 17.64
CA SER A 20 23.17 -16.18 18.84
C SER A 20 23.89 -15.61 20.02
N ALA A 21 23.19 -14.93 20.93
CA ALA A 21 23.66 -14.74 22.31
C ALA A 21 22.49 -14.40 23.26
N ALA A 22 22.44 -15.14 24.37
CA ALA A 22 21.73 -14.85 25.61
C ALA A 22 20.34 -15.44 25.81
N ILE A 23 20.34 -16.71 26.26
CA ILE A 23 19.18 -17.42 26.88
C ILE A 23 18.95 -16.95 28.36
N GLY A 24 19.34 -15.77 28.74
CA GLY A 24 19.13 -15.23 30.09
C GLY A 24 18.22 -14.00 30.18
N LEU A 25 18.01 -13.29 29.09
CA LEU A 25 17.22 -12.06 29.03
C LEU A 25 15.82 -12.26 28.40
N GLY A 26 15.51 -13.47 27.93
CA GLY A 26 14.31 -13.76 27.16
C GLY A 26 12.99 -13.60 27.94
N VAL A 27 12.96 -13.92 29.22
CA VAL A 27 11.72 -13.91 30.01
C VAL A 27 11.30 -12.49 30.38
N LEU A 28 12.24 -11.60 30.69
CA LEU A 28 11.94 -10.20 31.00
C LEU A 28 11.57 -9.40 29.74
N ASN A 29 12.16 -9.73 28.59
CA ASN A 29 11.78 -9.10 27.31
C ASN A 29 10.44 -9.61 26.77
N GLN A 30 10.08 -10.88 27.00
CA GLN A 30 8.74 -11.38 26.66
C GLN A 30 7.64 -10.73 27.52
N ALA A 31 7.86 -10.58 28.83
CA ALA A 31 6.90 -9.88 29.69
C ALA A 31 6.73 -8.40 29.30
N LYS A 32 7.82 -7.68 28.98
CA LYS A 32 7.75 -6.32 28.44
C LYS A 32 7.11 -6.25 27.06
N SER A 33 7.33 -7.23 26.20
CA SER A 33 6.67 -7.32 24.89
C SER A 33 5.17 -7.55 25.02
N MET A 34 4.74 -8.41 25.94
CA MET A 34 3.31 -8.70 26.19
C MET A 34 2.58 -7.50 26.81
N THR A 35 3.20 -6.79 27.76
CA THR A 35 2.61 -5.56 28.34
C THR A 35 2.54 -4.42 27.34
N ASN A 36 3.53 -4.27 26.46
CA ASN A 36 3.50 -3.27 25.40
C ASN A 36 2.45 -3.60 24.33
N SER A 37 2.24 -4.87 24.00
CA SER A 37 1.23 -5.26 23.01
C SER A 37 -0.19 -5.06 23.55
N SER A 38 -0.46 -5.36 24.82
CA SER A 38 -1.77 -5.11 25.45
C SER A 38 -2.11 -3.63 25.51
N ASN A 39 -1.13 -2.77 25.80
CA ASN A 39 -1.32 -1.32 25.79
C ASN A 39 -1.56 -0.80 24.37
N SER A 40 -0.85 -1.29 23.38
CA SER A 40 -1.05 -0.89 21.99
C SER A 40 -2.42 -1.28 21.44
N LEU A 41 -2.94 -2.45 21.84
CA LEU A 41 -4.29 -2.89 21.47
C LEU A 41 -5.36 -2.00 22.12
N ALA A 42 -5.20 -1.63 23.39
CA ALA A 42 -6.12 -0.72 24.09
C ALA A 42 -6.16 0.66 23.42
N LEU A 43 -5.00 1.21 23.04
CA LEU A 43 -4.91 2.48 22.32
C LEU A 43 -5.56 2.40 20.93
N ALA A 44 -5.41 1.27 20.24
CA ALA A 44 -6.04 1.05 18.94
C ALA A 44 -7.57 0.93 19.07
N GLU A 45 -8.06 0.25 20.10
CA GLU A 45 -9.50 0.09 20.35
C GLU A 45 -10.14 1.45 20.75
N ASP A 46 -9.46 2.29 21.51
CA ASP A 46 -9.91 3.66 21.81
C ASP A 46 -10.14 4.49 20.52
N LYS A 47 -9.32 4.29 19.50
CA LYS A 47 -9.43 4.96 18.20
C LYS A 47 -10.33 4.26 17.17
N ARG A 48 -10.97 3.16 17.54
CA ARG A 48 -11.78 2.35 16.62
C ARG A 48 -12.85 3.16 15.89
N SER A 49 -13.58 3.99 16.61
CA SER A 49 -14.64 4.81 16.00
C SER A 49 -14.08 5.82 15.01
N GLU A 50 -12.93 6.43 15.31
CA GLU A 50 -12.24 7.35 14.40
C GLU A 50 -11.73 6.62 13.15
N LEU A 51 -11.12 5.45 13.33
CA LEU A 51 -10.69 4.58 12.22
C LEU A 51 -11.85 4.23 11.27
N VAL A 52 -12.99 3.80 11.83
CA VAL A 52 -14.18 3.44 11.06
C VAL A 52 -14.72 4.63 10.28
N ASN A 53 -14.78 5.81 10.89
CA ASN A 53 -15.27 7.02 10.24
C ASN A 53 -14.31 7.50 9.14
N LEU A 54 -13.02 7.47 9.41
CA LEU A 54 -12.00 7.83 8.41
C LEU A 54 -12.07 6.88 7.20
N LEU A 55 -12.12 5.57 7.45
CA LEU A 55 -12.24 4.58 6.39
C LEU A 55 -13.54 4.77 5.59
N ARG A 56 -14.66 5.04 6.26
CA ARG A 56 -15.92 5.36 5.59
C ARG A 56 -15.77 6.54 4.63
N SER A 57 -15.20 7.65 5.12
CA SER A 57 -14.98 8.84 4.30
C SER A 57 -14.06 8.57 3.10
N LEU A 58 -13.04 7.73 3.27
CA LEU A 58 -12.18 7.31 2.16
C LEU A 58 -12.91 6.47 1.12
N ILE A 59 -13.79 5.54 1.55
CA ILE A 59 -14.55 4.66 0.65
C ILE A 59 -15.57 5.47 -0.17
N GLU A 60 -16.22 6.44 0.43
CA GLU A 60 -17.20 7.32 -0.23
C GLU A 60 -16.59 8.15 -1.37
N ILE A 61 -15.28 8.33 -1.39
CA ILE A 61 -14.57 8.98 -2.48
C ILE A 61 -14.18 7.93 -3.53
N ARG A 62 -14.69 8.06 -4.75
CA ARG A 62 -14.23 7.26 -5.90
C ARG A 62 -12.76 7.58 -6.17
N SER A 63 -11.92 6.57 -6.38
CA SER A 63 -10.48 6.74 -6.56
C SER A 63 -9.87 5.81 -7.62
N GLN A 64 -10.63 5.52 -8.68
CA GLN A 64 -10.18 4.66 -9.78
C GLN A 64 -9.25 5.35 -10.76
N THR A 65 -9.33 6.67 -10.86
CA THR A 65 -8.52 7.49 -11.77
C THR A 65 -7.61 8.44 -10.99
N GLY A 66 -6.59 9.01 -11.64
CA GLY A 66 -5.73 10.00 -11.02
C GLY A 66 -6.51 11.17 -10.42
N GLU A 67 -7.42 11.77 -11.21
CA GLU A 67 -8.24 12.91 -10.76
C GLU A 67 -9.15 12.57 -9.58
N SER A 68 -9.80 11.41 -9.62
CA SER A 68 -10.68 10.99 -8.52
C SER A 68 -9.90 10.62 -7.26
N ALA A 69 -8.71 10.04 -7.40
CA ALA A 69 -7.83 9.74 -6.28
C ALA A 69 -7.28 11.00 -5.60
N ASP A 70 -7.15 12.12 -6.31
CA ASP A 70 -6.70 13.41 -5.75
C ASP A 70 -7.59 13.90 -4.61
N LYS A 71 -8.90 13.64 -4.68
CA LYS A 71 -9.85 13.98 -3.59
C LYS A 71 -9.57 13.16 -2.33
N ALA A 72 -9.25 11.87 -2.50
CA ALA A 72 -8.88 11.01 -1.39
C ALA A 72 -7.52 11.41 -0.81
N GLN A 73 -6.55 11.79 -1.65
CA GLN A 73 -5.27 12.34 -1.20
C GLN A 73 -5.42 13.67 -0.45
N LEU A 74 -6.39 14.50 -0.82
CA LEU A 74 -6.68 15.71 -0.07
C LEU A 74 -7.15 15.40 1.36
N LEU A 75 -7.96 14.37 1.54
CA LEU A 75 -8.37 13.92 2.88
C LEU A 75 -7.16 13.45 3.69
N VAL A 76 -6.27 12.67 3.11
CA VAL A 76 -5.01 12.23 3.75
C VAL A 76 -4.15 13.43 4.12
N ASN A 77 -3.97 14.39 3.20
CA ASN A 77 -3.21 15.62 3.45
C ASN A 77 -3.77 16.39 4.66
N ASN A 78 -5.09 16.58 4.70
CA ASN A 78 -5.74 17.30 5.78
C ASN A 78 -5.54 16.59 7.12
N TYR A 79 -5.73 15.26 7.14
CA TYR A 79 -5.52 14.47 8.35
C TYR A 79 -4.09 14.56 8.88
N LEU A 80 -3.08 14.47 8.00
CA LEU A 80 -1.67 14.61 8.37
C LEU A 80 -1.30 16.05 8.78
N SER A 81 -2.02 17.06 8.30
CA SER A 81 -1.78 18.46 8.65
C SER A 81 -2.08 18.77 10.11
N ASP A 82 -2.99 18.00 10.72
CA ASP A 82 -3.33 18.09 12.13
C ASP A 82 -2.33 17.38 13.07
N LEU A 83 -1.35 16.70 12.48
CA LEU A 83 -0.29 15.96 13.17
C LEU A 83 1.08 16.64 12.93
N PRO A 84 2.10 16.34 13.73
CA PRO A 84 3.40 17.00 13.63
C PRO A 84 4.21 16.51 12.42
N TYR A 85 3.61 16.58 11.24
CA TYR A 85 4.24 16.25 9.96
C TYR A 85 4.50 17.49 9.10
N ARG A 86 5.62 17.47 8.35
CA ARG A 86 5.83 18.29 7.16
C ARG A 86 5.34 17.48 5.98
N ILE A 87 4.40 18.01 5.23
CA ILE A 87 3.78 17.30 4.12
C ILE A 87 4.48 17.68 2.81
N GLU A 88 4.85 16.68 2.05
CA GLU A 88 5.34 16.78 0.69
C GLU A 88 4.27 16.19 -0.24
N LYS A 89 3.72 17.03 -1.11
CA LYS A 89 2.80 16.64 -2.18
C LYS A 89 3.56 16.62 -3.49
N SER A 90 3.49 15.52 -4.22
CA SER A 90 4.07 15.39 -5.56
C SER A 90 3.02 15.00 -6.59
N MET A 91 3.25 15.41 -7.84
CA MET A 91 2.48 14.97 -9.01
C MET A 91 3.42 14.19 -9.90
N ASP A 92 3.30 12.88 -9.87
CA ASP A 92 4.24 11.97 -10.49
C ASP A 92 3.69 11.39 -11.81
N ARG A 93 4.56 11.28 -12.83
CA ARG A 93 4.26 10.62 -14.11
C ARG A 93 5.12 9.38 -14.23
N PRO A 94 4.55 8.19 -14.11
CA PRO A 94 5.30 6.93 -14.23
C PRO A 94 6.07 6.77 -15.53
N SER A 95 5.55 7.30 -16.63
CA SER A 95 6.23 7.23 -17.94
C SER A 95 7.65 7.81 -17.96
N LEU A 96 7.97 8.74 -17.05
CA LEU A 96 9.32 9.28 -16.89
C LEU A 96 10.33 8.24 -16.38
N TYR A 97 9.85 7.10 -15.90
CA TYR A 97 10.65 6.01 -15.34
C TYR A 97 10.67 4.76 -16.23
N ARG A 98 10.29 4.87 -17.51
CA ARG A 98 10.19 3.71 -18.44
C ARG A 98 11.49 2.91 -18.60
N SER A 99 12.64 3.58 -18.44
CA SER A 99 13.95 2.93 -18.48
C SER A 99 14.40 2.33 -17.16
N HIS A 100 13.62 2.52 -16.08
CA HIS A 100 13.95 1.94 -14.79
C HIS A 100 13.68 0.43 -14.80
N PRO A 101 14.59 -0.42 -14.28
CA PRO A 101 14.43 -1.88 -14.31
C PRO A 101 13.20 -2.40 -13.57
N GLU A 102 12.71 -1.64 -12.57
CA GLU A 102 11.51 -1.97 -11.81
C GLU A 102 10.23 -1.33 -12.40
N PHE A 103 10.33 -0.72 -13.58
CA PHE A 103 9.18 -0.08 -14.19
C PHE A 103 8.19 -1.13 -14.70
N MET A 104 6.97 -1.05 -14.22
CA MET A 104 5.85 -1.82 -14.76
C MET A 104 5.04 -0.94 -15.73
N PRO A 105 4.73 -1.44 -16.93
CA PRO A 105 3.94 -0.70 -17.90
C PRO A 105 2.62 -0.21 -17.30
N PRO A 106 2.16 0.99 -17.68
CA PRO A 106 0.85 1.44 -17.26
C PRO A 106 -0.23 0.53 -17.83
N ASN A 107 -1.16 0.15 -16.99
CA ASN A 107 -2.44 -0.40 -17.37
C ASN A 107 -3.23 0.63 -18.20
N PRO A 108 -4.27 0.28 -18.96
CA PRO A 108 -5.07 1.19 -19.79
C PRO A 108 -5.64 2.44 -19.09
N SER A 109 -5.61 2.49 -17.76
CA SER A 109 -6.07 3.65 -16.96
C SER A 109 -5.20 4.90 -17.03
N GLY A 110 -4.14 4.90 -17.85
CA GLY A 110 -3.37 6.12 -18.15
C GLY A 110 -2.08 6.30 -17.36
N ASP A 111 -1.35 7.36 -17.74
CA ASP A 111 0.00 7.69 -17.28
C ASP A 111 0.03 8.79 -16.19
N GLY A 112 -1.12 9.10 -15.61
CA GLY A 112 -1.24 10.17 -14.63
C GLY A 112 -1.40 11.58 -15.23
N PRO A 113 -1.07 12.65 -14.52
CA PRO A 113 -0.26 12.65 -13.29
C PRO A 113 -0.98 12.05 -12.09
N PHE A 114 -0.21 11.45 -11.19
CA PHE A 114 -0.71 10.88 -9.94
C PHE A 114 -0.22 11.69 -8.75
N VAL A 115 -1.14 12.09 -7.88
CA VAL A 115 -0.79 12.78 -6.64
C VAL A 115 -0.37 11.77 -5.60
N ASN A 116 0.83 11.98 -5.04
CA ASN A 116 1.34 11.23 -3.90
C ASN A 116 1.55 12.18 -2.71
N ILE A 117 1.29 11.68 -1.51
CA ILE A 117 1.49 12.41 -0.25
C ILE A 117 2.55 11.70 0.58
N VAL A 118 3.57 12.46 1.01
CA VAL A 118 4.57 11.98 1.96
C VAL A 118 4.58 12.90 3.17
N GLY A 119 4.26 12.35 4.32
CA GLY A 119 4.35 13.02 5.62
C GLY A 119 5.69 12.71 6.28
N TRP A 120 6.53 13.72 6.43
CA TRP A 120 7.81 13.65 7.13
C TRP A 120 7.64 14.12 8.56
N PRO A 121 8.01 13.32 9.59
CA PRO A 121 7.97 13.77 10.98
C PRO A 121 8.80 15.04 11.18
N ARG A 122 8.25 16.07 11.84
CA ARG A 122 8.96 17.36 12.04
C ARG A 122 10.15 17.24 12.99
N ASN A 123 10.08 16.33 13.95
CA ASN A 123 11.05 16.19 15.03
C ASN A 123 11.97 14.96 14.88
N ASN A 124 12.04 14.38 13.70
CA ASN A 124 12.83 13.16 13.50
C ASN A 124 14.20 13.49 12.91
N THR A 125 15.24 13.37 13.73
CA THR A 125 16.65 13.61 13.33
C THR A 125 17.44 12.32 13.12
N ASN A 126 16.85 11.16 13.43
CA ASN A 126 17.54 9.86 13.42
C ASN A 126 16.87 8.87 12.47
N LYS A 127 17.44 7.68 12.41
CA LYS A 127 16.94 6.51 11.67
C LYS A 127 15.44 6.31 11.87
N THR A 128 14.68 6.36 10.80
CA THR A 128 13.23 6.26 10.87
C THR A 128 12.69 5.08 10.06
N SER A 129 11.52 4.62 10.44
CA SER A 129 10.72 3.68 9.65
C SER A 129 9.79 4.46 8.72
N ALA A 130 9.35 3.83 7.66
CA ALA A 130 8.30 4.35 6.81
C ALA A 130 7.13 3.36 6.74
N ILE A 131 5.93 3.89 6.63
CA ILE A 131 4.72 3.10 6.36
C ILE A 131 4.08 3.67 5.10
N PHE A 132 3.72 2.80 4.17
CA PHE A 132 3.01 3.20 2.96
C PHE A 132 1.79 2.34 2.68
N SER A 133 0.85 2.91 1.95
CA SER A 133 -0.35 2.28 1.45
C SER A 133 -0.80 3.01 0.19
N HIS A 134 -1.69 2.42 -0.62
CA HIS A 134 -2.21 3.09 -1.80
C HIS A 134 -3.68 3.49 -1.65
N ILE A 135 -4.01 4.63 -2.28
CA ILE A 135 -5.32 5.26 -2.13
C ILE A 135 -6.31 4.87 -3.22
N ASP A 136 -5.80 4.40 -4.36
CA ASP A 136 -6.60 4.08 -5.52
C ASP A 136 -7.24 2.69 -5.42
N THR A 137 -8.36 2.53 -6.12
CA THR A 137 -9.10 1.26 -6.18
C THR A 137 -9.27 0.79 -7.63
N HIS A 138 -9.65 -0.46 -7.80
CA HIS A 138 -10.17 -0.95 -9.07
C HIS A 138 -11.53 -0.30 -9.38
N THR A 139 -11.96 -0.42 -10.64
CA THR A 139 -13.36 -0.18 -11.00
C THR A 139 -14.25 -1.21 -10.31
N GLU A 140 -15.47 -0.80 -10.02
CA GLU A 140 -16.46 -1.72 -9.47
C GLU A 140 -16.80 -2.86 -10.44
N ASP A 141 -16.84 -4.06 -9.93
CA ASP A 141 -17.32 -5.23 -10.65
C ASP A 141 -18.87 -5.29 -10.63
N PRO A 142 -19.51 -5.92 -11.62
CA PRO A 142 -20.98 -5.97 -11.71
C PRO A 142 -21.66 -6.84 -10.64
N GLY A 143 -20.91 -7.51 -9.75
CA GLY A 143 -21.45 -8.42 -8.74
C GLY A 143 -21.74 -7.80 -7.37
N TRP A 144 -21.69 -6.47 -7.21
CA TRP A 144 -21.98 -5.83 -5.94
C TRP A 144 -23.48 -5.87 -5.62
N GLU A 145 -23.85 -6.43 -4.46
CA GLU A 145 -25.22 -6.44 -3.94
C GLU A 145 -25.62 -5.09 -3.29
N THR A 146 -24.65 -4.28 -2.93
CA THR A 146 -24.84 -2.96 -2.32
C THR A 146 -24.02 -1.92 -3.07
N ASP A 147 -24.29 -0.63 -2.86
CA ASP A 147 -23.46 0.43 -3.43
C ASP A 147 -22.03 0.33 -2.87
N PRO A 148 -21.00 0.06 -3.71
CA PRO A 148 -19.63 -0.11 -3.26
C PRO A 148 -19.01 1.15 -2.62
N TYR A 149 -19.61 2.32 -2.84
CA TYR A 149 -19.17 3.60 -2.29
C TYR A 149 -19.98 4.08 -1.09
N LYS A 150 -20.97 3.28 -0.64
CA LYS A 150 -21.72 3.50 0.60
C LYS A 150 -21.43 2.36 1.59
N PRO A 151 -20.31 2.43 2.32
CA PRO A 151 -19.87 1.32 3.13
C PRO A 151 -20.88 0.99 4.24
N ILE A 152 -21.21 -0.29 4.35
CA ILE A 152 -22.09 -0.84 5.39
C ILE A 152 -21.27 -1.67 6.36
N ILE A 153 -21.70 -1.68 7.64
CA ILE A 153 -21.11 -2.53 8.67
C ILE A 153 -22.12 -3.62 9.02
N LYS A 154 -21.71 -4.88 8.87
CA LYS A 154 -22.49 -6.05 9.23
C LYS A 154 -21.59 -7.09 9.88
N ASN A 155 -22.01 -7.64 11.01
CA ASN A 155 -21.25 -8.67 11.71
C ASN A 155 -19.79 -8.27 11.99
N ASN A 156 -19.58 -7.05 12.47
CA ASN A 156 -18.27 -6.46 12.76
C ASN A 156 -17.31 -6.41 11.56
N ARG A 157 -17.83 -6.40 10.34
CA ARG A 157 -17.08 -6.24 9.08
C ARG A 157 -17.65 -5.07 8.29
N MET A 158 -16.76 -4.29 7.68
CA MET A 158 -17.14 -3.23 6.75
C MET A 158 -17.08 -3.75 5.32
N TYR A 159 -18.15 -3.50 4.56
CA TYR A 159 -18.27 -3.85 3.14
C TYR A 159 -18.29 -2.56 2.32
N GLY A 160 -17.42 -2.46 1.34
CA GLY A 160 -17.26 -1.32 0.44
C GLY A 160 -16.01 -1.47 -0.41
N LEU A 161 -15.96 -0.82 -1.57
CA LEU A 161 -14.82 -0.91 -2.48
C LEU A 161 -13.58 -0.22 -1.88
N GLY A 162 -12.47 -0.97 -1.81
CA GLY A 162 -11.23 -0.49 -1.20
C GLY A 162 -11.15 -0.69 0.32
N THR A 163 -12.13 -1.34 0.96
CA THR A 163 -12.09 -1.63 2.40
C THR A 163 -10.86 -2.47 2.78
N SER A 164 -10.52 -3.45 1.95
CA SER A 164 -9.35 -4.31 2.10
C SER A 164 -8.18 -3.83 1.27
N ASP A 165 -8.40 -3.44 0.02
CA ASP A 165 -7.38 -3.08 -0.96
C ASP A 165 -7.61 -1.67 -1.49
N ASP A 166 -6.97 -0.62 -0.91
CA ASP A 166 -6.09 -0.60 0.26
C ASP A 166 -6.40 0.60 1.17
N LYS A 167 -7.62 1.19 1.05
CA LYS A 167 -8.05 2.32 1.89
C LYS A 167 -8.11 1.96 3.38
N GLY A 168 -8.32 0.67 3.69
CA GLY A 168 -8.19 0.14 5.04
C GLY A 168 -6.78 0.31 5.59
N GLY A 169 -5.77 -0.01 4.78
CA GLY A 169 -4.36 0.24 5.09
C GLY A 169 -4.05 1.71 5.25
N VAL A 170 -4.59 2.57 4.36
CA VAL A 170 -4.45 4.03 4.48
C VAL A 170 -5.02 4.53 5.81
N ALA A 171 -6.25 4.15 6.15
CA ALA A 171 -6.87 4.56 7.42
C ALA A 171 -6.07 4.06 8.62
N ALA A 172 -5.63 2.79 8.61
CA ALA A 172 -4.86 2.20 9.68
C ALA A 172 -3.52 2.92 9.92
N MET A 173 -2.77 3.24 8.86
CA MET A 173 -1.49 3.95 9.01
C MET A 173 -1.67 5.37 9.54
N LEU A 174 -2.74 6.07 9.16
CA LEU A 174 -3.03 7.42 9.63
C LEU A 174 -3.42 7.41 11.12
N ILE A 175 -4.27 6.48 11.54
CA ILE A 175 -4.64 6.30 12.94
C ILE A 175 -3.43 5.89 13.78
N ALA A 176 -2.57 4.99 13.27
CA ALA A 176 -1.34 4.63 13.97
C ALA A 176 -0.42 5.83 14.17
N ALA A 177 -0.26 6.68 13.14
CA ALA A 177 0.51 7.92 13.25
C ALA A 177 -0.05 8.87 14.33
N LYS A 178 -1.38 8.99 14.41
CA LYS A 178 -2.05 9.78 15.45
C LYS A 178 -1.81 9.20 16.84
N ILE A 179 -2.01 7.90 17.04
CA ILE A 179 -1.76 7.23 18.33
C ILE A 179 -0.31 7.46 18.77
N LEU A 180 0.65 7.28 17.87
CA LEU A 180 2.07 7.51 18.17
C LEU A 180 2.33 8.96 18.57
N SER A 181 1.74 9.92 17.86
CA SER A 181 1.86 11.35 18.15
C SER A 181 1.28 11.71 19.51
N GLU A 182 0.08 11.24 19.84
CA GLU A 182 -0.61 11.52 21.10
C GLU A 182 0.11 10.89 22.32
N ASN A 183 0.98 9.92 22.09
CA ASN A 183 1.73 9.22 23.13
C ASN A 183 3.25 9.54 23.10
N ASP A 184 3.65 10.62 22.44
CA ASP A 184 5.05 11.08 22.35
C ASP A 184 6.01 9.97 21.86
N LYS A 185 5.54 9.11 20.94
CA LYS A 185 6.36 8.05 20.34
C LYS A 185 7.00 8.53 19.05
N PRO A 186 8.15 7.93 18.66
CA PRO A 186 8.77 8.21 17.37
C PRO A 186 7.80 7.97 16.21
N LEU A 187 7.69 8.96 15.34
CA LEU A 187 6.79 8.91 14.20
C LEU A 187 7.47 8.30 12.98
N PRO A 188 6.79 7.39 12.25
CA PRO A 188 7.27 6.92 10.96
C PRO A 188 7.03 7.98 9.87
N VAL A 189 7.74 7.88 8.76
CA VAL A 189 7.33 8.55 7.51
C VAL A 189 6.05 7.90 7.02
N ILE A 190 5.05 8.70 6.70
CA ILE A 190 3.76 8.21 6.16
C ILE A 190 3.70 8.49 4.67
N MET A 191 3.42 7.47 3.86
CA MET A 191 3.31 7.62 2.41
C MET A 191 1.96 7.09 1.92
N SER A 192 1.12 8.00 1.44
CA SER A 192 -0.10 7.65 0.72
C SER A 192 0.17 7.77 -0.77
N LEU A 193 0.16 6.65 -1.47
CA LEU A 193 0.61 6.54 -2.83
C LEU A 193 -0.54 6.22 -3.78
N HIS A 194 -0.37 6.55 -5.04
CA HIS A 194 -1.24 6.10 -6.11
C HIS A 194 -0.56 4.91 -6.80
N GLY A 195 -1.02 3.70 -6.51
CA GLY A 195 -0.30 2.48 -6.88
C GLY A 195 -1.04 1.51 -7.78
N LYS A 196 -2.30 1.83 -8.13
CA LYS A 196 -3.15 0.90 -8.86
C LYS A 196 -2.55 0.37 -10.16
N GLY A 197 -2.76 -0.89 -10.34
CA GLY A 197 -2.54 -1.59 -11.62
C GLY A 197 -1.10 -1.92 -11.91
N GLY A 198 -0.37 -2.34 -10.93
CA GLY A 198 0.97 -2.87 -11.06
C GLY A 198 2.00 -2.05 -10.30
N GLY A 199 1.96 -2.25 -9.03
CA GLY A 199 3.01 -2.07 -8.03
C GLY A 199 3.87 -0.83 -8.04
N SER A 200 4.39 -0.39 -9.16
CA SER A 200 5.41 0.66 -9.16
C SER A 200 4.94 2.03 -9.64
N ARG A 201 3.70 2.19 -10.05
CA ARG A 201 3.25 3.40 -10.74
C ARG A 201 3.34 4.69 -9.93
N GLY A 202 2.77 4.70 -8.73
CA GLY A 202 2.87 5.83 -7.83
C GLY A 202 4.03 5.69 -6.87
N SER A 203 4.38 4.47 -6.49
CA SER A 203 5.44 4.20 -5.54
C SER A 203 6.84 4.40 -6.11
N LEU A 204 7.12 3.97 -7.33
CA LEU A 204 8.45 4.06 -7.93
C LEU A 204 9.02 5.49 -7.95
N PRO A 205 8.30 6.53 -8.45
CA PRO A 205 8.78 7.90 -8.40
C PRO A 205 9.10 8.39 -6.98
N VAL A 206 8.26 8.03 -6.01
CA VAL A 206 8.45 8.43 -4.61
C VAL A 206 9.68 7.76 -4.01
N PHE A 207 9.82 6.44 -4.16
CA PHE A 207 10.97 5.72 -3.63
C PHE A 207 12.28 6.14 -4.28
N GLU A 208 12.30 6.41 -5.59
CA GLU A 208 13.47 6.93 -6.28
C GLU A 208 13.86 8.33 -5.77
N ARG A 209 12.89 9.18 -5.48
CA ARG A 209 13.12 10.50 -4.89
C ARG A 209 13.69 10.38 -3.47
N ILE A 210 13.11 9.53 -2.63
CA ILE A 210 13.60 9.24 -1.28
C ILE A 210 15.04 8.71 -1.32
N ARG A 211 15.32 7.77 -2.23
CA ARG A 211 16.65 7.20 -2.42
C ARG A 211 17.69 8.27 -2.80
N LYS A 212 17.34 9.15 -3.73
CA LYS A 212 18.23 10.25 -4.18
C LYS A 212 18.48 11.30 -3.09
N GLN A 213 17.52 11.54 -2.23
CA GLN A 213 17.67 12.46 -1.09
C GLN A 213 18.48 11.87 0.05
N ASN A 214 18.92 10.62 -0.05
CA ASN A 214 19.68 9.88 0.98
C ASN A 214 19.01 9.94 2.37
N ASN A 215 17.68 9.87 2.37
CA ASN A 215 16.91 9.85 3.62
C ASN A 215 17.18 8.55 4.38
N ASN A 216 17.38 8.66 5.68
CA ASN A 216 17.79 7.55 6.55
C ASN A 216 16.61 6.66 6.96
N ILE A 217 15.86 6.15 5.98
CA ILE A 217 14.79 5.17 6.21
C ILE A 217 15.42 3.78 6.32
N GLN A 218 15.23 3.13 7.47
CA GLN A 218 15.81 1.82 7.77
C GLN A 218 14.89 0.65 7.51
N SER A 219 13.58 0.88 7.62
CA SER A 219 12.56 -0.14 7.39
C SER A 219 11.35 0.48 6.72
N VAL A 220 10.71 -0.30 5.88
CA VAL A 220 9.49 0.10 5.18
C VAL A 220 8.44 -0.97 5.42
N LEU A 221 7.27 -0.56 5.89
CA LEU A 221 6.11 -1.40 6.05
C LEU A 221 5.07 -1.03 4.99
N TYR A 222 4.59 -2.00 4.24
CA TYR A 222 3.41 -1.86 3.41
C TYR A 222 2.17 -2.21 4.24
N ALA A 223 1.31 -1.24 4.49
CA ALA A 223 0.10 -1.42 5.28
C ALA A 223 -1.02 -2.05 4.42
N HIS A 224 -0.76 -3.22 3.86
CA HIS A 224 -1.68 -3.97 3.00
C HIS A 224 -2.02 -5.31 3.68
N PRO A 225 -3.27 -5.77 3.64
CA PRO A 225 -3.65 -7.05 4.25
C PRO A 225 -2.93 -8.22 3.57
N ALA A 226 -2.62 -9.25 4.36
CA ALA A 226 -1.98 -10.46 3.82
C ALA A 226 -2.90 -11.30 2.94
N GLU A 227 -4.20 -10.98 2.90
CA GLU A 227 -5.24 -11.63 2.08
C GLU A 227 -5.48 -13.12 2.39
N THR A 228 -5.00 -13.58 3.54
CA THR A 228 -5.18 -14.97 3.98
C THR A 228 -6.53 -15.20 4.67
N GLY A 229 -7.26 -14.12 4.96
CA GLY A 229 -8.51 -14.17 5.72
C GLY A 229 -8.35 -14.42 7.23
N ARG A 230 -7.11 -14.55 7.71
CA ARG A 230 -6.78 -14.83 9.12
C ARG A 230 -6.40 -13.58 9.92
N GLY A 231 -6.61 -12.40 9.35
CA GLY A 231 -6.28 -11.12 10.01
C GLY A 231 -4.79 -10.84 10.01
N LEU A 232 -4.23 -10.45 11.16
CA LEU A 232 -2.82 -10.07 11.32
C LEU A 232 -1.88 -11.24 11.65
N GLU A 233 -2.29 -12.47 11.41
CA GLU A 233 -1.48 -13.66 11.68
C GLU A 233 -0.32 -13.83 10.69
N ASP A 234 -0.44 -13.24 9.51
CA ASP A 234 0.54 -13.37 8.44
C ASP A 234 1.15 -12.01 8.07
N ILE A 235 2.47 -11.99 7.88
CA ILE A 235 3.21 -10.86 7.31
C ILE A 235 3.84 -11.31 5.99
N LYS A 236 3.45 -10.67 4.89
CA LYS A 236 4.11 -10.88 3.60
C LYS A 236 5.50 -10.25 3.63
N ASN A 237 6.53 -11.04 3.45
CA ASN A 237 7.92 -10.59 3.37
C ASN A 237 8.50 -10.64 1.95
N ALA A 238 7.72 -11.15 0.99
CA ALA A 238 8.08 -11.20 -0.42
C ALA A 238 6.82 -11.21 -1.28
N VAL A 239 6.96 -10.81 -2.54
CA VAL A 239 5.93 -10.94 -3.57
C VAL A 239 6.42 -11.81 -4.69
N LEU A 240 5.50 -12.57 -5.30
CA LEU A 240 5.79 -13.33 -6.51
C LEU A 240 5.94 -12.38 -7.71
N GLY A 241 6.77 -12.79 -8.68
CA GLY A 241 6.81 -12.11 -9.96
C GLY A 241 5.49 -12.26 -10.70
N VAL A 242 5.13 -11.26 -11.49
CA VAL A 242 3.94 -11.28 -12.36
C VAL A 242 4.40 -11.40 -13.80
N LEU A 243 3.78 -12.32 -14.56
CA LEU A 243 3.95 -12.45 -15.99
C LEU A 243 2.60 -12.23 -16.66
N ASP A 244 2.45 -11.08 -17.31
CA ASP A 244 1.27 -10.78 -18.11
C ASP A 244 1.51 -11.20 -19.56
N LEU A 245 0.62 -12.02 -20.08
CA LEU A 245 0.67 -12.48 -21.46
C LEU A 245 -0.57 -11.99 -22.21
N GLU A 246 -0.35 -11.27 -23.31
CA GLU A 246 -1.42 -10.91 -24.24
C GLU A 246 -1.35 -11.83 -25.48
N LEU A 247 -2.36 -12.65 -25.67
CA LEU A 247 -2.48 -13.48 -26.87
C LEU A 247 -3.45 -12.84 -27.85
N ARG A 248 -2.94 -12.34 -28.96
CA ARG A 248 -3.76 -11.84 -30.08
C ARG A 248 -3.84 -12.87 -31.18
N VAL A 249 -5.02 -13.49 -31.31
CA VAL A 249 -5.28 -14.42 -32.42
C VAL A 249 -6.00 -13.67 -33.54
N ARG A 250 -5.36 -13.60 -34.70
CA ARG A 250 -5.96 -13.10 -35.93
C ARG A 250 -6.30 -14.28 -36.81
N GLY A 251 -7.55 -14.59 -36.98
CA GLY A 251 -8.04 -15.61 -37.87
C GLY A 251 -8.72 -15.01 -39.12
N TRP A 252 -8.72 -15.74 -40.20
CA TRP A 252 -9.55 -15.42 -41.35
C TRP A 252 -10.99 -15.84 -41.00
N ARG A 253 -11.95 -14.90 -41.17
CA ARG A 253 -13.36 -15.22 -41.04
C ARG A 253 -13.79 -15.92 -42.34
N GLY A 254 -13.69 -17.23 -42.35
CA GLY A 254 -14.27 -18.05 -43.42
C GLY A 254 -15.80 -17.90 -43.47
N PRO A 255 -16.45 -18.36 -44.56
CA PRO A 255 -17.91 -18.37 -44.58
C PRO A 255 -18.42 -19.14 -43.34
N GLN A 256 -19.40 -18.55 -42.66
CA GLN A 256 -20.01 -19.16 -41.48
C GLN A 256 -20.55 -20.53 -41.91
N LEU A 257 -19.90 -21.59 -41.45
CA LEU A 257 -20.57 -22.88 -41.40
C LEU A 257 -21.67 -22.75 -40.35
N GLU A 258 -22.90 -22.68 -40.76
CA GLU A 258 -24.04 -22.87 -39.86
C GLU A 258 -23.88 -24.27 -39.26
N ILE A 259 -23.47 -24.32 -38.01
CA ILE A 259 -23.53 -25.56 -37.23
C ILE A 259 -25.04 -25.75 -37.00
N GLY A 260 -25.60 -26.66 -37.80
CA GLY A 260 -26.97 -27.07 -37.65
C GLY A 260 -27.21 -27.53 -36.23
N SER A 261 -28.23 -26.97 -35.60
CA SER A 261 -28.79 -27.44 -34.36
C SER A 261 -29.14 -28.93 -34.49
N VAL A 262 -28.47 -29.76 -33.72
CA VAL A 262 -28.93 -31.12 -33.41
C VAL A 262 -29.62 -31.05 -32.05
#